data_de44014dbdc7ad2de8311e07dc8e4957
#
_entry.id   de44014dbdc7ad2de8311e07dc8e4957
#
_cell.length_a   1.000
_cell.length_b   1.000
_cell.length_c   1.000
_cell.angle_alpha   90.00
_cell.angle_beta   90.00
_cell.angle_gamma   90.00
#
_symmetry.space_group_name_H-M   'P 1'
#
loop_
_entity.id
_entity.type
_entity.pdbx_description
1 polymer ?
#
loop_
_entity_poly.entity_id
_entity_poly.type
_entity_poly.pdbx_seq_one_letter_code
_entity_poly.pdbx_strand_id
1 'polypeptide(L)'
;PGRFSGRGLVVLDECDTLERELMSYVECQISPRRMARLGLDSPEKVTVASSWLKWLGEAIQAVSSYKSSLPSLPTQPADIRESKAVNSLQTSLRRIRNNLMADPESWVYTGLDNYVGFKPSHVASLAKEALWKHGKKFLLMSGSVISAEELIQSLGWESNYETCKIPSTFPKENRPVYVRPSGNMSRSVNDRAGIRDGIAKVLDEGEPGSNVLVHTVSYDLTKYLAEQDWDREVLSYNSSDQRSDILRRVYSNPGGGLLLAPSFDRGIDLPDDLCRIQIVAKVPFPNLGDRQVGARLHSAGGQQWYNVQTARSLIQMTGRGVRHKEDWCRTYILDTQFIKFWKQNKYLFPEWWADALVWRL
;
A
#
# COMPACT_ATOMS: atom_id res chain seq x y z
N PRO A 1 -5.51 -20.31 24.42
CA PRO A 1 -5.81 -20.26 22.98
C PRO A 1 -6.35 -18.86 22.63
N GLY A 2 -5.80 -18.23 21.58
CA GLY A 2 -6.26 -16.92 21.16
C GLY A 2 -7.72 -16.95 20.67
N ARG A 3 -8.40 -15.78 20.70
CA ARG A 3 -9.83 -15.64 20.33
C ARG A 3 -10.18 -16.22 18.95
N PHE A 4 -9.22 -16.33 18.03
CA PHE A 4 -9.38 -16.80 16.66
C PHE A 4 -8.70 -18.14 16.34
N SER A 5 -8.11 -18.84 17.35
CA SER A 5 -7.43 -20.10 17.11
C SER A 5 -8.41 -21.27 16.88
N GLY A 6 -8.00 -22.25 16.07
CA GLY A 6 -8.72 -23.51 15.87
C GLY A 6 -9.96 -23.42 14.98
N ARG A 7 -10.07 -22.45 14.09
CA ARG A 7 -11.18 -22.33 13.12
C ARG A 7 -11.11 -23.41 12.05
N GLY A 8 -12.28 -24.00 11.70
CA GLY A 8 -12.38 -24.94 10.58
C GLY A 8 -12.12 -24.29 9.23
N LEU A 9 -12.69 -23.08 9.04
CA LEU A 9 -12.52 -22.24 7.84
C LEU A 9 -12.27 -20.79 8.26
N VAL A 10 -11.32 -20.14 7.60
CA VAL A 10 -11.07 -18.70 7.68
C VAL A 10 -11.28 -18.11 6.29
N VAL A 11 -12.14 -17.11 6.20
CA VAL A 11 -12.39 -16.35 4.96
C VAL A 11 -11.69 -15.01 5.06
N LEU A 12 -10.89 -14.68 4.05
CA LEU A 12 -10.10 -13.45 3.99
C LEU A 12 -10.49 -12.71 2.70
N ASP A 13 -11.25 -11.66 2.87
CA ASP A 13 -11.59 -10.73 1.79
C ASP A 13 -10.45 -9.72 1.60
N GLU A 14 -10.36 -9.12 0.41
CA GLU A 14 -9.25 -8.23 0.00
C GLU A 14 -7.87 -8.86 0.28
N CYS A 15 -7.75 -10.16 -0.01
CA CYS A 15 -6.56 -10.95 0.33
C CYS A 15 -5.27 -10.47 -0.32
N ASP A 16 -5.35 -9.71 -1.38
CA ASP A 16 -4.23 -9.04 -2.03
C ASP A 16 -3.56 -7.96 -1.14
N THR A 17 -4.21 -7.58 -0.01
CA THR A 17 -3.61 -6.70 1.01
C THR A 17 -2.84 -7.45 2.09
N LEU A 18 -3.00 -8.76 2.20
CA LEU A 18 -2.52 -9.54 3.35
C LEU A 18 -1.03 -9.41 3.60
N GLU A 19 -0.19 -9.37 2.55
CA GLU A 19 1.25 -9.16 2.72
C GLU A 19 1.52 -7.84 3.45
N ARG A 20 0.86 -6.76 3.06
CA ARG A 20 0.99 -5.43 3.67
C ARG A 20 0.46 -5.41 5.10
N GLU A 21 -0.68 -6.03 5.35
CA GLU A 21 -1.28 -6.10 6.69
C GLU A 21 -0.40 -6.92 7.65
N LEU A 22 0.14 -8.04 7.19
CA LEU A 22 1.10 -8.83 7.95
C LEU A 22 2.40 -8.04 8.20
N MET A 23 2.89 -7.32 7.19
CA MET A 23 4.06 -6.45 7.31
C MET A 23 3.86 -5.43 8.42
N SER A 24 2.73 -4.72 8.41
CA SER A 24 2.36 -3.73 9.43
C SER A 24 2.19 -4.36 10.82
N TYR A 25 1.61 -5.56 10.89
CA TYR A 25 1.43 -6.28 12.16
C TYR A 25 2.75 -6.70 12.81
N VAL A 26 3.76 -7.04 12.02
CA VAL A 26 5.03 -7.55 12.54
C VAL A 26 6.12 -6.49 12.66
N GLU A 27 5.97 -5.34 12.00
CA GLU A 27 6.94 -4.25 12.11
C GLU A 27 7.07 -3.78 13.57
N CYS A 28 8.22 -3.26 13.91
CA CYS A 28 8.49 -2.72 15.24
C CYS A 28 8.93 -1.26 15.11
N GLN A 29 8.19 -0.38 15.77
CA GLN A 29 8.54 1.05 15.86
C GLN A 29 8.66 1.45 17.32
N ILE A 30 9.74 2.17 17.66
CA ILE A 30 10.03 2.65 18.99
C ILE A 30 10.10 4.17 18.93
N SER A 31 9.14 4.84 19.55
CA SER A 31 9.09 6.32 19.58
C SER A 31 10.22 6.91 20.41
N PRO A 32 10.63 8.18 20.17
CA PRO A 32 11.64 8.88 20.96
C PRO A 32 11.32 8.88 22.44
N ARG A 33 10.05 9.09 22.79
CA ARG A 33 9.59 9.04 24.18
C ARG A 33 9.84 7.66 24.83
N ARG A 34 9.65 6.56 24.07
CA ARG A 34 9.92 5.21 24.55
C ARG A 34 11.41 4.96 24.64
N MET A 35 12.21 5.43 23.65
CA MET A 35 13.65 5.38 23.68
C MET A 35 14.23 6.05 24.92
N ALA A 36 13.82 7.31 25.17
CA ALA A 36 14.25 8.07 26.36
C ALA A 36 13.89 7.36 27.68
N ARG A 37 12.67 6.78 27.76
CA ARG A 37 12.23 6.04 28.96
C ARG A 37 13.07 4.78 29.22
N LEU A 38 13.58 4.15 28.16
CA LEU A 38 14.43 2.96 28.23
C LEU A 38 15.93 3.29 28.36
N GLY A 39 16.30 4.57 28.27
CA GLY A 39 17.70 4.99 28.26
C GLY A 39 18.47 4.51 27.04
N LEU A 40 17.82 4.48 25.88
CA LEU A 40 18.37 3.97 24.62
C LEU A 40 18.63 5.11 23.65
N ASP A 41 19.79 5.11 23.02
CA ASP A 41 20.12 5.92 21.86
C ASP A 41 19.80 5.18 20.57
N SER A 42 19.74 5.89 19.44
CA SER A 42 19.59 5.28 18.12
C SER A 42 20.83 4.44 17.74
N PRO A 43 20.67 3.38 16.92
CA PRO A 43 21.83 2.62 16.43
C PRO A 43 22.83 3.51 15.68
N GLU A 44 24.13 3.38 15.96
CA GLU A 44 25.18 4.21 15.36
C GLU A 44 25.27 4.08 13.84
N LYS A 45 25.09 2.85 13.30
CA LYS A 45 25.22 2.53 11.87
C LYS A 45 23.96 1.84 11.37
N VAL A 46 23.02 2.63 10.87
CA VAL A 46 21.70 2.16 10.41
C VAL A 46 21.72 1.33 9.11
N THR A 47 22.85 1.24 8.43
CA THR A 47 23.00 0.48 7.18
C THR A 47 23.63 -0.90 7.38
N VAL A 48 24.07 -1.25 8.58
CA VAL A 48 24.85 -2.47 8.86
C VAL A 48 24.12 -3.36 9.87
N ALA A 49 23.74 -4.56 9.46
CA ALA A 49 22.99 -5.51 10.28
C ALA A 49 23.71 -5.89 11.60
N SER A 50 25.03 -5.97 11.60
CA SER A 50 25.80 -6.25 12.83
C SER A 50 25.66 -5.15 13.89
N SER A 51 25.54 -3.89 13.47
CA SER A 51 25.27 -2.77 14.39
C SER A 51 23.89 -2.89 15.02
N TRP A 52 22.88 -3.35 14.27
CA TRP A 52 21.55 -3.59 14.81
C TRP A 52 21.52 -4.74 15.81
N LEU A 53 22.27 -5.83 15.55
CA LEU A 53 22.34 -6.97 16.47
C LEU A 53 22.89 -6.57 17.85
N LYS A 54 23.93 -5.72 17.88
CA LYS A 54 24.45 -5.17 19.13
C LYS A 54 23.39 -4.33 19.83
N TRP A 55 22.82 -3.35 19.11
CA TRP A 55 21.80 -2.46 19.64
C TRP A 55 20.55 -3.22 20.13
N LEU A 56 20.07 -4.23 19.38
CA LEU A 56 18.94 -5.08 19.78
C LEU A 56 19.24 -5.84 21.08
N GLY A 57 20.48 -6.27 21.30
CA GLY A 57 20.90 -6.86 22.56
C GLY A 57 20.74 -5.90 23.74
N GLU A 58 21.25 -4.68 23.59
CA GLU A 58 21.16 -3.60 24.57
C GLU A 58 19.68 -3.21 24.82
N ALA A 59 18.88 -3.06 23.75
CA ALA A 59 17.47 -2.75 23.85
C ALA A 59 16.66 -3.82 24.57
N ILE A 60 16.91 -5.11 24.29
CA ILE A 60 16.25 -6.23 24.99
C ILE A 60 16.57 -6.20 26.48
N GLN A 61 17.82 -5.89 26.84
CA GLN A 61 18.25 -5.79 28.23
C GLN A 61 17.56 -4.60 28.93
N ALA A 62 17.54 -3.43 28.29
CA ALA A 62 16.88 -2.22 28.81
C ALA A 62 15.38 -2.47 29.03
N VAL A 63 14.71 -3.09 28.05
CA VAL A 63 13.27 -3.46 28.17
C VAL A 63 13.06 -4.46 29.32
N SER A 64 13.99 -5.42 29.50
CA SER A 64 13.88 -6.41 30.60
C SER A 64 14.04 -5.73 31.96
N SER A 65 15.01 -4.85 32.13
CA SER A 65 15.21 -4.05 33.35
C SER A 65 14.00 -3.15 33.64
N TYR A 66 13.51 -2.44 32.64
CA TYR A 66 12.31 -1.62 32.79
C TYR A 66 11.07 -2.46 33.17
N LYS A 67 10.88 -3.63 32.55
CA LYS A 67 9.80 -4.56 32.91
C LYS A 67 9.87 -4.99 34.38
N SER A 68 11.07 -5.24 34.91
CA SER A 68 11.25 -5.61 36.32
C SER A 68 10.94 -4.48 37.31
N SER A 69 10.93 -3.23 36.83
CA SER A 69 10.52 -2.07 37.63
C SER A 69 9.00 -1.82 37.64
N LEU A 70 8.24 -2.51 36.77
CA LEU A 70 6.78 -2.40 36.75
C LEU A 70 6.13 -3.25 37.85
N PRO A 71 4.92 -2.89 38.33
CA PRO A 71 4.17 -3.68 39.30
C PRO A 71 3.94 -5.13 38.80
N SER A 72 4.24 -6.11 39.64
CA SER A 72 4.07 -7.53 39.31
C SER A 72 2.59 -7.89 39.05
N LEU A 73 1.66 -7.23 39.72
CA LEU A 73 0.22 -7.37 39.55
C LEU A 73 -0.39 -5.99 39.27
N PRO A 74 -0.38 -5.53 38.01
CA PRO A 74 -0.92 -4.21 37.68
C PRO A 74 -2.44 -4.21 37.83
N THR A 75 -2.98 -3.33 38.64
CA THR A 75 -4.43 -3.13 38.89
C THR A 75 -4.98 -1.93 38.13
N GLN A 76 -4.14 -0.91 37.92
CA GLN A 76 -4.56 0.28 37.21
C GLN A 76 -4.56 0.06 35.69
N PRO A 77 -5.57 0.58 34.95
CA PRO A 77 -5.64 0.45 33.50
C PRO A 77 -4.39 0.93 32.76
N ALA A 78 -3.71 1.96 33.29
CA ALA A 78 -2.47 2.49 32.73
C ALA A 78 -1.32 1.48 32.83
N ASP A 79 -1.15 0.84 34.02
CA ASP A 79 -0.09 -0.15 34.27
C ASP A 79 -0.31 -1.43 33.46
N ILE A 80 -1.58 -1.84 33.31
CA ILE A 80 -1.95 -2.99 32.47
C ILE A 80 -1.57 -2.72 31.01
N ARG A 81 -1.88 -1.52 30.48
CA ARG A 81 -1.51 -1.14 29.11
C ARG A 81 0.00 -1.09 28.94
N GLU A 82 0.71 -0.48 29.89
CA GLU A 82 2.17 -0.37 29.86
C GLU A 82 2.82 -1.75 29.93
N SER A 83 2.39 -2.62 30.82
CA SER A 83 2.91 -4.00 30.93
C SER A 83 2.70 -4.78 29.63
N LYS A 84 1.52 -4.66 29.00
CA LYS A 84 1.24 -5.29 27.68
C LYS A 84 2.16 -4.72 26.60
N ALA A 85 2.34 -3.40 26.52
CA ALA A 85 3.18 -2.74 25.53
C ALA A 85 4.66 -3.16 25.67
N VAL A 86 5.18 -3.23 26.90
CA VAL A 86 6.55 -3.66 27.19
C VAL A 86 6.76 -5.12 26.83
N ASN A 87 5.81 -6.00 27.17
CA ASN A 87 5.87 -7.41 26.78
C ASN A 87 5.86 -7.61 25.27
N SER A 88 4.99 -6.89 24.57
CA SER A 88 4.93 -6.90 23.09
C SER A 88 6.24 -6.42 22.48
N LEU A 89 6.80 -5.30 22.97
CA LEU A 89 8.06 -4.77 22.52
C LEU A 89 9.20 -5.78 22.72
N GLN A 90 9.32 -6.38 23.91
CA GLN A 90 10.33 -7.38 24.21
C GLN A 90 10.25 -8.57 23.24
N THR A 91 9.03 -9.05 22.98
CA THR A 91 8.79 -10.16 22.04
C THR A 91 9.22 -9.79 20.62
N SER A 92 8.86 -8.59 20.17
CA SER A 92 9.24 -8.08 18.84
C SER A 92 10.76 -7.95 18.69
N LEU A 93 11.44 -7.35 19.66
CA LEU A 93 12.90 -7.19 19.61
C LEU A 93 13.63 -8.54 19.60
N ARG A 94 13.19 -9.52 20.40
CA ARG A 94 13.77 -10.87 20.40
C ARG A 94 13.55 -11.55 19.05
N ARG A 95 12.35 -11.46 18.46
CA ARG A 95 12.04 -12.01 17.14
C ARG A 95 12.97 -11.41 16.08
N ILE A 96 13.08 -10.08 16.03
CA ILE A 96 13.93 -9.38 15.07
C ILE A 96 15.39 -9.85 15.21
N ARG A 97 15.90 -9.87 16.45
CA ARG A 97 17.28 -10.30 16.72
C ARG A 97 17.53 -11.74 16.26
N ASN A 98 16.63 -12.67 16.58
CA ASN A 98 16.78 -14.08 16.19
C ASN A 98 16.74 -14.25 14.66
N ASN A 99 15.85 -13.54 13.98
CA ASN A 99 15.75 -13.61 12.52
C ASN A 99 17.01 -13.02 11.86
N LEU A 100 17.50 -11.86 12.32
CA LEU A 100 18.74 -11.26 11.81
C LEU A 100 19.99 -12.09 12.06
N MET A 101 20.00 -12.87 13.14
CA MET A 101 21.09 -13.84 13.40
C MET A 101 21.08 -15.03 12.43
N ALA A 102 19.88 -15.45 12.00
CA ALA A 102 19.70 -16.53 11.03
C ALA A 102 19.89 -16.03 9.58
N ASP A 103 19.41 -14.84 9.27
CA ASP A 103 19.50 -14.19 7.96
C ASP A 103 19.61 -12.66 8.13
N PRO A 104 20.80 -12.07 7.89
CA PRO A 104 21.04 -10.63 8.03
C PRO A 104 20.18 -9.76 7.09
N GLU A 105 19.64 -10.31 6.00
CA GLU A 105 18.80 -9.60 5.04
C GLU A 105 17.29 -9.72 5.33
N SER A 106 16.93 -10.50 6.36
CA SER A 106 15.53 -10.75 6.72
C SER A 106 14.77 -9.52 7.23
N TRP A 107 15.46 -8.48 7.66
CA TRP A 107 14.90 -7.23 8.16
C TRP A 107 15.63 -6.01 7.63
N VAL A 108 14.90 -4.92 7.51
CA VAL A 108 15.45 -3.60 7.17
C VAL A 108 15.20 -2.60 8.29
N TYR A 109 16.15 -1.71 8.51
CA TYR A 109 15.99 -0.57 9.38
C TYR A 109 15.19 0.52 8.67
N THR A 110 14.09 0.94 9.27
CA THR A 110 13.16 1.96 8.73
C THR A 110 13.07 3.21 9.60
N GLY A 111 13.89 3.27 10.67
CA GLY A 111 13.93 4.42 11.57
C GLY A 111 14.38 5.70 10.84
N LEU A 112 13.81 6.80 11.28
CA LEU A 112 14.16 8.17 10.90
C LEU A 112 14.62 8.92 12.16
N ASP A 113 14.92 10.20 12.05
CA ASP A 113 15.39 11.04 13.17
C ASP A 113 14.47 11.05 14.40
N ASN A 114 13.21 10.72 14.20
CA ASN A 114 12.18 10.75 15.22
C ASN A 114 11.69 9.38 15.71
N TYR A 115 12.25 8.27 15.25
CA TYR A 115 11.95 6.93 15.77
C TYR A 115 12.97 5.88 15.32
N VAL A 116 13.06 4.78 16.07
CA VAL A 116 13.76 3.55 15.64
C VAL A 116 12.74 2.56 15.11
N GLY A 117 12.96 2.06 13.89
CA GLY A 117 12.02 1.15 13.24
C GLY A 117 12.72 -0.01 12.54
N PHE A 118 12.05 -1.16 12.55
CA PHE A 118 12.45 -2.37 11.84
C PHE A 118 11.25 -2.97 11.11
N LYS A 119 11.43 -3.33 9.86
CA LYS A 119 10.44 -3.99 9.01
C LYS A 119 11.05 -5.27 8.42
N PRO A 120 10.31 -6.40 8.35
CA PRO A 120 10.84 -7.56 7.65
C PRO A 120 10.92 -7.27 6.15
N SER A 121 11.93 -7.81 5.47
CA SER A 121 12.02 -7.76 4.01
C SER A 121 10.89 -8.55 3.36
N HIS A 122 10.50 -9.67 3.98
CA HIS A 122 9.44 -10.58 3.54
C HIS A 122 8.61 -11.04 4.74
N VAL A 123 7.32 -11.32 4.53
CA VAL A 123 6.45 -11.84 5.60
C VAL A 123 6.27 -13.35 5.57
N ALA A 124 6.72 -14.04 4.52
CA ALA A 124 6.50 -15.47 4.30
C ALA A 124 6.84 -16.33 5.53
N SER A 125 8.02 -16.15 6.11
CA SER A 125 8.47 -16.88 7.31
C SER A 125 7.66 -16.56 8.57
N LEU A 126 6.99 -15.41 8.60
CA LEU A 126 6.23 -14.93 9.76
C LEU A 126 4.73 -15.25 9.64
N ALA A 127 4.24 -15.49 8.42
CA ALA A 127 2.83 -15.72 8.15
C ALA A 127 2.30 -17.01 8.81
N LYS A 128 3.13 -18.04 8.99
CA LYS A 128 2.77 -19.27 9.70
C LYS A 128 2.23 -18.97 11.09
N GLU A 129 2.94 -18.13 11.85
CA GLU A 129 2.58 -17.78 13.21
C GLU A 129 1.54 -16.64 13.28
N ALA A 130 1.55 -15.72 12.34
CA ALA A 130 0.65 -14.59 12.37
C ALA A 130 -0.72 -14.88 11.72
N LEU A 131 -0.79 -15.82 10.79
CA LEU A 131 -1.99 -16.08 9.98
C LEU A 131 -2.36 -17.58 9.97
N TRP A 132 -1.51 -18.46 9.42
CA TRP A 132 -1.90 -19.79 9.03
C TRP A 132 -2.23 -20.72 10.21
N LYS A 133 -1.69 -20.51 11.39
CA LYS A 133 -2.03 -21.31 12.59
C LYS A 133 -3.47 -21.11 13.08
N HIS A 134 -4.18 -20.10 12.60
CA HIS A 134 -5.51 -19.75 13.10
C HIS A 134 -6.66 -20.50 12.42
N GLY A 135 -6.40 -21.24 11.35
CA GLY A 135 -7.41 -22.00 10.62
C GLY A 135 -6.89 -23.31 10.05
N LYS A 136 -7.82 -24.22 9.72
CA LYS A 136 -7.53 -25.50 9.03
C LYS A 136 -7.63 -25.34 7.51
N LYS A 137 -8.58 -24.51 7.06
CA LYS A 137 -8.82 -24.18 5.65
C LYS A 137 -8.94 -22.67 5.50
N PHE A 138 -8.53 -22.15 4.36
CA PHE A 138 -8.57 -20.72 4.06
C PHE A 138 -9.23 -20.51 2.70
N LEU A 139 -10.12 -19.52 2.63
CA LEU A 139 -10.66 -18.97 1.39
C LEU A 139 -10.16 -17.54 1.27
N LEU A 140 -9.36 -17.28 0.26
CA LEU A 140 -8.80 -15.97 -0.05
C LEU A 140 -9.55 -15.38 -1.24
N MET A 141 -10.12 -14.20 -1.08
CA MET A 141 -10.91 -13.53 -2.10
C MET A 141 -10.41 -12.10 -2.32
N SER A 142 -10.40 -11.66 -3.56
CA SER A 142 -10.25 -10.24 -3.94
C SER A 142 -10.56 -10.06 -5.41
N GLY A 143 -11.03 -8.88 -5.78
CA GLY A 143 -11.20 -8.46 -7.18
C GLY A 143 -9.88 -8.22 -7.93
N SER A 144 -8.73 -8.21 -7.24
CA SER A 144 -7.43 -7.86 -7.80
C SER A 144 -6.30 -8.86 -7.50
N VAL A 145 -6.64 -10.14 -7.34
CA VAL A 145 -5.63 -11.21 -7.35
C VAL A 145 -5.13 -11.40 -8.76
N ILE A 146 -3.95 -10.89 -9.06
CA ILE A 146 -3.32 -10.97 -10.39
C ILE A 146 -2.61 -12.30 -10.57
N SER A 147 -1.82 -12.70 -9.59
CA SER A 147 -1.08 -13.94 -9.54
C SER A 147 -1.34 -14.62 -8.21
N ALA A 148 -2.04 -15.74 -8.24
CA ALA A 148 -2.26 -16.57 -7.06
C ALA A 148 -0.93 -17.16 -6.57
N GLU A 149 -0.05 -17.57 -7.49
CA GLU A 149 1.26 -18.12 -7.17
C GLU A 149 2.12 -17.11 -6.40
N GLU A 150 2.21 -15.87 -6.89
CA GLU A 150 2.96 -14.80 -6.21
C GLU A 150 2.37 -14.49 -4.83
N LEU A 151 1.03 -14.40 -4.72
CA LEU A 151 0.35 -14.17 -3.46
C LEU A 151 0.65 -15.27 -2.44
N ILE A 152 0.52 -16.52 -2.83
CA ILE A 152 0.76 -17.70 -1.99
C ILE A 152 2.23 -17.78 -1.57
N GLN A 153 3.15 -17.52 -2.48
CA GLN A 153 4.58 -17.49 -2.20
C GLN A 153 4.94 -16.36 -1.23
N SER A 154 4.42 -15.15 -1.44
CA SER A 154 4.69 -14.01 -0.55
C SER A 154 4.11 -14.19 0.84
N LEU A 155 3.05 -15.01 0.99
CA LEU A 155 2.45 -15.39 2.27
C LEU A 155 3.01 -16.69 2.87
N GLY A 156 3.99 -17.33 2.24
CA GLY A 156 4.66 -18.53 2.75
C GLY A 156 3.73 -19.73 2.95
N TRP A 157 2.73 -19.91 2.09
CA TRP A 157 1.87 -21.08 2.11
C TRP A 157 2.52 -22.23 1.31
N GLU A 158 2.75 -23.35 1.95
CA GLU A 158 3.49 -24.48 1.40
C GLU A 158 2.59 -25.66 0.98
N SER A 159 1.29 -25.60 1.30
CA SER A 159 0.35 -26.67 0.96
C SER A 159 -0.34 -26.43 -0.38
N ASN A 160 -1.05 -27.43 -0.88
CA ASN A 160 -1.83 -27.32 -2.11
C ASN A 160 -2.90 -26.23 -2.00
N TYR A 161 -3.20 -25.59 -3.12
CA TYR A 161 -4.27 -24.64 -3.27
C TYR A 161 -4.94 -24.77 -4.63
N GLU A 162 -6.17 -24.32 -4.71
CA GLU A 162 -6.95 -24.23 -5.94
C GLU A 162 -7.31 -22.79 -6.22
N THR A 163 -7.51 -22.46 -7.49
CA THR A 163 -7.90 -21.10 -7.91
C THR A 163 -9.20 -21.13 -8.68
N CYS A 164 -10.07 -20.17 -8.40
CA CYS A 164 -11.27 -19.92 -9.17
C CYS A 164 -11.26 -18.45 -9.65
N LYS A 165 -11.42 -18.26 -10.96
CA LYS A 165 -11.52 -16.92 -11.56
C LYS A 165 -12.96 -16.69 -12.01
N ILE A 166 -13.56 -15.63 -11.50
CA ILE A 166 -14.91 -15.19 -11.87
C ILE A 166 -14.76 -14.04 -12.86
N PRO A 167 -15.36 -14.10 -14.05
CA PRO A 167 -15.30 -13.00 -15.02
C PRO A 167 -16.02 -11.77 -14.49
N SER A 168 -15.61 -10.59 -14.96
CA SER A 168 -16.29 -9.34 -14.64
C SER A 168 -17.70 -9.31 -15.28
N THR A 169 -18.69 -8.90 -14.51
CA THR A 169 -20.07 -8.69 -14.99
C THR A 169 -20.32 -7.27 -15.49
N PHE A 170 -19.34 -6.36 -15.36
CA PHE A 170 -19.44 -4.98 -15.79
C PHE A 170 -19.08 -4.85 -17.29
N PRO A 171 -19.96 -4.22 -18.11
CA PRO A 171 -19.67 -3.98 -19.52
C PRO A 171 -18.38 -3.17 -19.71
N LYS A 172 -17.54 -3.57 -20.64
CA LYS A 172 -16.27 -2.85 -20.91
C LYS A 172 -16.52 -1.43 -21.46
N GLU A 173 -17.64 -1.24 -22.13
CA GLU A 173 -18.10 0.04 -22.67
C GLU A 173 -18.37 1.07 -21.57
N ASN A 174 -18.74 0.60 -20.38
CA ASN A 174 -19.00 1.45 -19.21
C ASN A 174 -17.73 1.81 -18.43
N ARG A 175 -16.59 1.18 -18.74
CA ARG A 175 -15.31 1.38 -18.03
C ARG A 175 -14.09 1.47 -18.95
N PRO A 176 -14.14 2.25 -20.04
CA PRO A 176 -13.03 2.35 -20.97
C PRO A 176 -11.80 2.97 -20.29
N VAL A 177 -10.63 2.43 -20.62
CA VAL A 177 -9.34 2.91 -20.15
C VAL A 177 -8.55 3.45 -21.33
N TYR A 178 -8.56 4.75 -21.51
CA TYR A 178 -7.86 5.44 -22.58
C TYR A 178 -6.38 5.62 -22.26
N VAL A 179 -5.51 5.02 -23.06
CA VAL A 179 -4.07 5.27 -22.99
C VAL A 179 -3.77 6.50 -23.83
N ARG A 180 -3.52 7.64 -23.17
CA ARG A 180 -3.31 8.96 -23.80
C ARG A 180 -2.04 9.61 -23.22
N PRO A 181 -0.86 9.16 -23.64
CA PRO A 181 0.41 9.62 -23.08
C PRO A 181 0.61 11.13 -23.28
N SER A 182 0.88 11.85 -22.18
CA SER A 182 1.04 13.30 -22.19
C SER A 182 2.34 13.75 -21.51
N GLY A 183 2.86 13.01 -20.52
CA GLY A 183 4.10 13.34 -19.83
C GLY A 183 4.84 12.09 -19.37
N ASN A 184 6.15 12.20 -19.18
CA ASN A 184 7.00 11.14 -18.67
C ASN A 184 7.30 11.34 -17.18
N MET A 185 6.66 10.56 -16.32
CA MET A 185 6.83 10.64 -14.86
C MET A 185 7.93 9.73 -14.30
N SER A 186 8.88 9.31 -15.15
CA SER A 186 10.10 8.65 -14.66
C SER A 186 10.91 9.59 -13.75
N ARG A 187 11.68 9.00 -12.81
CA ARG A 187 12.50 9.78 -11.87
C ARG A 187 13.50 10.71 -12.57
N SER A 188 13.98 10.34 -13.75
CA SER A 188 14.98 11.10 -14.52
C SER A 188 14.39 12.25 -15.33
N VAL A 189 13.12 12.17 -15.76
CA VAL A 189 12.46 13.17 -16.61
C VAL A 189 11.51 14.04 -15.81
N ASN A 190 10.58 13.44 -15.07
CA ASN A 190 9.60 14.10 -14.19
C ASN A 190 8.84 15.26 -14.89
N ASP A 191 8.24 14.95 -16.04
CA ASP A 191 7.54 15.91 -16.89
C ASP A 191 6.13 16.25 -16.33
N ARG A 192 6.11 17.10 -15.32
CA ARG A 192 4.87 17.55 -14.67
C ARG A 192 4.04 18.47 -15.56
N ALA A 193 4.70 19.25 -16.42
CA ALA A 193 4.01 20.16 -17.33
C ALA A 193 3.22 19.39 -18.39
N GLY A 194 3.80 18.34 -18.98
CA GLY A 194 3.08 17.48 -19.90
C GLY A 194 1.89 16.77 -19.24
N ILE A 195 2.01 16.38 -17.98
CA ILE A 195 0.88 15.83 -17.22
C ILE A 195 -0.21 16.87 -16.99
N ARG A 196 0.15 18.10 -16.57
CA ARG A 196 -0.81 19.21 -16.41
C ARG A 196 -1.58 19.46 -17.70
N ASP A 197 -0.89 19.58 -18.82
CA ASP A 197 -1.49 19.82 -20.13
C ASP A 197 -2.38 18.68 -20.58
N GLY A 198 -1.99 17.44 -20.27
CA GLY A 198 -2.82 16.26 -20.51
C GLY A 198 -4.10 16.25 -19.67
N ILE A 199 -4.04 16.67 -18.41
CA ILE A 199 -5.22 16.83 -17.55
C ILE A 199 -6.13 17.92 -18.13
N ALA A 200 -5.61 19.10 -18.48
CA ALA A 200 -6.39 20.19 -19.07
C ALA A 200 -7.17 19.71 -20.30
N LYS A 201 -6.51 19.02 -21.25
CA LYS A 201 -7.18 18.45 -22.43
C LYS A 201 -8.29 17.45 -22.09
N VAL A 202 -8.12 16.64 -21.04
CA VAL A 202 -9.18 15.72 -20.61
C VAL A 202 -10.36 16.49 -20.00
N LEU A 203 -10.10 17.58 -19.27
CA LEU A 203 -11.14 18.43 -18.70
C LEU A 203 -11.94 19.17 -19.77
N ASP A 204 -11.26 19.68 -20.80
CA ASP A 204 -11.89 20.38 -21.94
C ASP A 204 -12.81 19.47 -22.77
N GLU A 205 -12.45 18.18 -22.89
CA GLU A 205 -13.23 17.16 -23.60
C GLU A 205 -14.29 16.49 -22.71
N GLY A 206 -14.23 16.70 -21.41
CA GLY A 206 -15.10 16.08 -20.41
C GLY A 206 -16.47 16.77 -20.32
N GLU A 207 -17.39 16.12 -19.62
CA GLU A 207 -18.69 16.70 -19.33
C GLU A 207 -18.55 17.82 -18.30
N PRO A 208 -19.06 19.05 -18.60
CA PRO A 208 -19.08 20.12 -17.60
C PRO A 208 -19.83 19.68 -16.34
N GLY A 209 -19.30 20.02 -15.18
CA GLY A 209 -19.96 19.70 -13.89
C GLY A 209 -19.66 18.31 -13.33
N SER A 210 -18.95 17.42 -14.05
CA SER A 210 -18.53 16.13 -13.49
C SER A 210 -17.32 16.27 -12.57
N ASN A 211 -17.32 15.54 -11.46
CA ASN A 211 -16.12 15.37 -10.64
C ASN A 211 -15.06 14.55 -11.37
N VAL A 212 -13.82 14.97 -11.25
CA VAL A 212 -12.66 14.30 -11.84
C VAL A 212 -11.70 13.85 -10.73
N LEU A 213 -11.40 12.56 -10.68
CA LEU A 213 -10.41 11.99 -9.78
C LEU A 213 -9.06 11.86 -10.49
N VAL A 214 -8.02 12.51 -9.97
CA VAL A 214 -6.65 12.41 -10.48
C VAL A 214 -5.77 11.64 -9.50
N HIS A 215 -5.35 10.45 -9.88
CA HIS A 215 -4.36 9.66 -9.14
C HIS A 215 -2.96 10.20 -9.40
N THR A 216 -2.44 10.99 -8.48
CA THR A 216 -1.12 11.64 -8.59
C THR A 216 0.02 10.75 -8.09
N VAL A 217 -0.27 9.72 -7.27
CA VAL A 217 0.69 8.73 -6.73
C VAL A 217 1.81 9.34 -5.84
N SER A 218 1.94 10.64 -5.79
CA SER A 218 2.92 11.32 -4.93
C SER A 218 2.42 12.68 -4.45
N TYR A 219 2.73 13.00 -3.20
CA TYR A 219 2.42 14.32 -2.61
C TYR A 219 3.08 15.48 -3.38
N ASP A 220 4.27 15.26 -3.92
CA ASP A 220 4.99 16.24 -4.71
C ASP A 220 4.26 16.60 -6.02
N LEU A 221 3.74 15.61 -6.78
CA LEU A 221 2.91 15.87 -7.93
C LEU A 221 1.56 16.48 -7.55
N THR A 222 0.96 16.02 -6.44
CA THR A 222 -0.28 16.60 -5.90
C THR A 222 -0.11 18.09 -5.64
N LYS A 223 0.96 18.46 -4.92
CA LYS A 223 1.26 19.86 -4.61
C LYS A 223 1.43 20.69 -5.88
N TYR A 224 2.26 20.22 -6.82
CA TYR A 224 2.47 20.91 -8.09
C TYR A 224 1.16 21.14 -8.84
N LEU A 225 0.29 20.14 -8.95
CA LEU A 225 -0.99 20.26 -9.65
C LEU A 225 -2.00 21.13 -8.88
N ALA A 226 -1.97 21.13 -7.55
CA ALA A 226 -2.84 21.98 -6.74
C ALA A 226 -2.50 23.46 -6.84
N GLU A 227 -1.26 23.80 -7.19
CA GLU A 227 -0.78 25.17 -7.39
C GLU A 227 -1.07 25.71 -8.81
N GLN A 228 -1.61 24.88 -9.73
CA GLN A 228 -1.96 25.32 -11.08
C GLN A 228 -3.34 26.01 -11.07
N ASP A 229 -3.55 26.86 -12.06
CA ASP A 229 -4.85 27.48 -12.30
C ASP A 229 -5.76 26.51 -13.06
N TRP A 230 -6.84 26.11 -12.41
CA TRP A 230 -7.87 25.22 -12.93
C TRP A 230 -9.21 25.94 -12.89
N ASP A 231 -9.97 25.89 -13.95
CA ASP A 231 -11.35 26.42 -13.97
C ASP A 231 -12.32 25.49 -13.19
N ARG A 232 -11.87 25.03 -12.00
CA ARG A 232 -12.60 24.10 -11.12
C ARG A 232 -12.12 24.22 -9.68
N GLU A 233 -12.99 23.86 -8.72
CA GLU A 233 -12.56 23.69 -7.33
C GLU A 233 -11.56 22.54 -7.21
N VAL A 234 -10.37 22.83 -6.69
CA VAL A 234 -9.34 21.82 -6.44
C VAL A 234 -9.46 21.28 -5.02
N LEU A 235 -9.68 19.98 -4.91
CA LEU A 235 -9.72 19.24 -3.68
C LEU A 235 -8.46 18.40 -3.57
N SER A 236 -7.58 18.72 -2.61
CA SER A 236 -6.32 17.98 -2.40
C SER A 236 -6.03 17.80 -0.93
N TYR A 237 -5.19 16.83 -0.59
CA TYR A 237 -4.72 16.61 0.78
C TYR A 237 -3.22 16.31 0.77
N ASN A 238 -2.53 16.76 1.82
CA ASN A 238 -1.10 16.62 2.02
C ASN A 238 -0.73 15.61 3.11
N SER A 239 -1.73 15.06 3.79
CA SER A 239 -1.55 14.03 4.82
C SER A 239 -2.76 13.10 4.87
N SER A 240 -2.57 11.91 5.42
CA SER A 240 -3.65 10.93 5.60
C SER A 240 -4.80 11.43 6.47
N ASP A 241 -4.52 12.32 7.42
CA ASP A 241 -5.52 12.84 8.35
C ASP A 241 -6.54 13.76 7.65
N GLN A 242 -6.10 14.51 6.63
CA GLN A 242 -6.96 15.40 5.84
C GLN A 242 -7.87 14.64 4.86
N ARG A 243 -7.54 13.39 4.53
CA ARG A 243 -8.26 12.57 3.54
C ARG A 243 -9.73 12.44 3.83
N SER A 244 -10.10 12.19 5.10
CA SER A 244 -11.50 12.00 5.50
C SER A 244 -12.35 13.26 5.34
N ASP A 245 -11.76 14.43 5.55
CA ASP A 245 -12.44 15.72 5.40
C ASP A 245 -12.68 16.04 3.92
N ILE A 246 -11.69 15.80 3.09
CA ILE A 246 -11.81 15.96 1.62
C ILE A 246 -12.88 15.03 1.06
N LEU A 247 -12.91 13.77 1.49
CA LEU A 247 -13.95 12.84 1.05
C LEU A 247 -15.35 13.30 1.45
N ARG A 248 -15.54 13.81 2.68
CA ARG A 248 -16.82 14.39 3.10
C ARG A 248 -17.25 15.53 2.17
N ARG A 249 -16.33 16.40 1.75
CA ARG A 249 -16.62 17.48 0.79
C ARG A 249 -17.06 16.94 -0.57
N VAL A 250 -16.35 15.93 -1.11
CA VAL A 250 -16.72 15.27 -2.37
C VAL A 250 -18.13 14.70 -2.31
N TYR A 251 -18.48 13.99 -1.23
CA TYR A 251 -19.82 13.43 -1.06
C TYR A 251 -20.91 14.49 -0.86
N SER A 252 -20.56 15.64 -0.25
CA SER A 252 -21.54 16.71 0.00
C SER A 252 -21.76 17.63 -1.20
N ASN A 253 -20.78 17.69 -2.13
CA ASN A 253 -20.86 18.52 -3.34
C ASN A 253 -20.43 17.69 -4.57
N PRO A 254 -21.37 16.95 -5.18
CA PRO A 254 -21.04 16.04 -6.29
C PRO A 254 -20.74 16.72 -7.62
N GLY A 255 -20.63 18.06 -7.67
CA GLY A 255 -20.50 18.80 -8.94
C GLY A 255 -19.14 19.47 -9.17
N GLY A 256 -18.45 19.12 -10.26
CA GLY A 256 -17.40 19.94 -10.91
C GLY A 256 -16.03 20.00 -10.23
N GLY A 257 -15.75 19.25 -9.16
CA GLY A 257 -14.47 19.27 -8.45
C GLY A 257 -13.36 18.48 -9.14
N LEU A 258 -12.11 18.96 -8.98
CA LEU A 258 -10.88 18.26 -9.35
C LEU A 258 -10.23 17.68 -8.10
N LEU A 259 -10.40 16.37 -7.88
CA LEU A 259 -9.89 15.67 -6.71
C LEU A 259 -8.48 15.13 -7.01
N LEU A 260 -7.44 15.72 -6.42
CA LEU A 260 -6.06 15.30 -6.54
C LEU A 260 -5.70 14.34 -5.40
N ALA A 261 -5.43 13.07 -5.74
CA ALA A 261 -5.31 11.99 -4.78
C ALA A 261 -3.96 11.27 -4.87
N PRO A 262 -3.04 11.46 -3.90
CA PRO A 262 -1.75 10.76 -3.89
C PRO A 262 -1.87 9.27 -3.49
N SER A 263 -2.97 8.85 -2.84
CA SER A 263 -3.09 7.51 -2.27
C SER A 263 -4.52 6.95 -2.29
N PHE A 264 -5.32 7.23 -3.32
CA PHE A 264 -6.69 6.75 -3.46
C PHE A 264 -6.78 5.43 -4.25
N ASP A 265 -5.86 4.53 -3.99
CA ASP A 265 -5.91 3.18 -4.54
C ASP A 265 -6.97 2.30 -3.84
N ARG A 266 -7.35 2.59 -2.57
CA ARG A 266 -8.27 1.75 -1.76
C ARG A 266 -9.22 2.55 -0.87
N GLY A 267 -10.35 1.91 -0.53
CA GLY A 267 -11.26 2.40 0.51
C GLY A 267 -12.09 3.62 0.14
N ILE A 268 -12.36 3.84 -1.15
CA ILE A 268 -13.25 4.89 -1.65
C ILE A 268 -14.17 4.29 -2.70
N ASP A 269 -15.45 4.56 -2.56
CA ASP A 269 -16.49 4.32 -3.54
C ASP A 269 -16.98 5.66 -4.07
N LEU A 270 -16.87 5.86 -5.37
CA LEU A 270 -17.31 7.06 -6.04
C LEU A 270 -18.28 6.68 -7.18
N PRO A 271 -19.49 6.20 -6.85
CA PRO A 271 -20.47 5.81 -7.84
C PRO A 271 -21.06 7.04 -8.56
N ASP A 272 -21.54 6.82 -9.76
CA ASP A 272 -22.31 7.78 -10.53
C ASP A 272 -21.59 9.13 -10.71
N ASP A 273 -22.26 10.24 -10.49
CA ASP A 273 -21.72 11.58 -10.70
C ASP A 273 -20.62 11.98 -9.69
N LEU A 274 -20.36 11.15 -8.70
CA LEU A 274 -19.21 11.34 -7.81
C LEU A 274 -17.86 11.12 -8.53
N CYS A 275 -17.82 10.30 -9.63
CA CYS A 275 -16.62 10.14 -10.41
C CYS A 275 -16.90 9.60 -11.82
N ARG A 276 -17.14 10.47 -12.78
CA ARG A 276 -17.31 10.12 -14.21
C ARG A 276 -15.99 10.04 -14.98
N ILE A 277 -14.96 10.71 -14.47
CA ILE A 277 -13.65 10.76 -15.09
C ILE A 277 -12.58 10.45 -14.04
N GLN A 278 -11.71 9.49 -14.37
CA GLN A 278 -10.50 9.19 -13.62
C GLN A 278 -9.27 9.44 -14.47
N ILE A 279 -8.22 9.95 -13.85
CA ILE A 279 -6.94 10.19 -14.52
C ILE A 279 -5.83 9.54 -13.70
N VAL A 280 -5.07 8.65 -14.32
CA VAL A 280 -3.82 8.13 -13.77
C VAL A 280 -2.70 9.04 -14.28
N ALA A 281 -2.34 10.04 -13.49
CA ALA A 281 -1.32 11.02 -13.82
C ALA A 281 0.11 10.45 -13.73
N LYS A 282 0.29 9.41 -12.95
CA LYS A 282 1.57 8.72 -12.76
C LYS A 282 1.33 7.23 -12.53
N VAL A 283 2.14 6.37 -13.17
CA VAL A 283 2.09 4.92 -12.92
C VAL A 283 2.48 4.64 -11.46
N PRO A 284 1.67 3.84 -10.73
CA PRO A 284 1.84 3.61 -9.29
C PRO A 284 2.92 2.56 -9.00
N PHE A 285 4.15 2.82 -9.40
CA PHE A 285 5.28 1.99 -9.03
C PHE A 285 5.49 2.05 -7.50
N PRO A 286 5.75 0.91 -6.82
CA PRO A 286 6.13 0.93 -5.42
C PRO A 286 7.32 1.87 -5.17
N ASN A 287 7.28 2.60 -4.06
CA ASN A 287 8.27 3.65 -3.77
C ASN A 287 9.64 3.05 -3.42
N LEU A 288 10.62 3.20 -4.31
CA LEU A 288 12.01 2.75 -4.09
C LEU A 288 12.75 3.56 -3.01
N GLY A 289 12.19 4.66 -2.53
CA GLY A 289 12.68 5.36 -1.34
C GLY A 289 12.36 4.61 -0.04
N ASP A 290 11.38 3.70 -0.05
CA ASP A 290 11.15 2.77 1.06
C ASP A 290 12.20 1.66 1.03
N ARG A 291 12.99 1.55 2.10
CA ARG A 291 14.07 0.55 2.22
C ARG A 291 13.56 -0.89 2.11
N GLN A 292 12.35 -1.16 2.61
CA GLN A 292 11.75 -2.49 2.50
C GLN A 292 11.42 -2.83 1.05
N VAL A 293 10.83 -1.87 0.30
CA VAL A 293 10.56 -2.05 -1.13
C VAL A 293 11.85 -2.28 -1.91
N GLY A 294 12.90 -1.51 -1.60
CA GLY A 294 14.23 -1.69 -2.20
C GLY A 294 14.81 -3.09 -1.91
N ALA A 295 14.81 -3.52 -0.65
CA ALA A 295 15.29 -4.85 -0.26
C ALA A 295 14.49 -5.96 -0.95
N ARG A 296 13.16 -5.82 -0.98
CA ARG A 296 12.27 -6.78 -1.64
C ARG A 296 12.53 -6.87 -3.16
N LEU A 297 12.72 -5.73 -3.82
CA LEU A 297 13.01 -5.69 -5.25
C LEU A 297 14.32 -6.44 -5.60
N HIS A 298 15.34 -6.31 -4.77
CA HIS A 298 16.65 -6.95 -5.01
C HIS A 298 16.71 -8.42 -4.55
N SER A 299 15.68 -8.94 -3.91
CA SER A 299 15.59 -10.35 -3.53
C SER A 299 15.14 -11.25 -4.69
N ALA A 300 15.27 -12.57 -4.52
CA ALA A 300 14.77 -13.54 -5.48
C ALA A 300 13.26 -13.34 -5.73
N GLY A 301 12.85 -13.25 -7.00
CA GLY A 301 11.46 -12.97 -7.39
C GLY A 301 11.01 -11.52 -7.19
N GLY A 302 11.86 -10.64 -6.68
CA GLY A 302 11.49 -9.28 -6.32
C GLY A 302 11.02 -8.42 -7.49
N GLN A 303 11.58 -8.60 -8.69
CA GLN A 303 11.12 -7.90 -9.89
C GLN A 303 9.69 -8.31 -10.28
N GLN A 304 9.37 -9.59 -10.18
CA GLN A 304 8.00 -10.08 -10.43
C GLN A 304 7.02 -9.51 -9.41
N TRP A 305 7.36 -9.55 -8.13
CA TRP A 305 6.57 -8.92 -7.06
C TRP A 305 6.33 -7.43 -7.34
N TYR A 306 7.37 -6.67 -7.69
CA TYR A 306 7.28 -5.24 -8.00
C TYR A 306 6.32 -4.96 -9.16
N ASN A 307 6.39 -5.76 -10.22
CA ASN A 307 5.51 -5.65 -11.38
C ASN A 307 4.05 -6.02 -11.02
N VAL A 308 3.84 -7.07 -10.22
CA VAL A 308 2.51 -7.47 -9.73
C VAL A 308 1.90 -6.37 -8.86
N GLN A 309 2.66 -5.77 -7.95
CA GLN A 309 2.17 -4.64 -7.14
C GLN A 309 1.76 -3.44 -8.00
N THR A 310 2.56 -3.11 -9.02
CA THR A 310 2.26 -2.02 -9.96
C THR A 310 0.97 -2.29 -10.75
N ALA A 311 0.85 -3.48 -11.35
CA ALA A 311 -0.33 -3.86 -12.12
C ALA A 311 -1.59 -3.90 -11.24
N ARG A 312 -1.49 -4.43 -10.02
CA ARG A 312 -2.57 -4.44 -9.03
C ARG A 312 -3.07 -3.04 -8.70
N SER A 313 -2.15 -2.12 -8.41
CA SER A 313 -2.49 -0.73 -8.11
C SER A 313 -3.18 -0.05 -9.29
N LEU A 314 -2.73 -0.26 -10.53
CA LEU A 314 -3.39 0.25 -11.73
C LEU A 314 -4.82 -0.27 -11.86
N ILE A 315 -5.04 -1.58 -11.70
CA ILE A 315 -6.36 -2.20 -11.79
C ILE A 315 -7.29 -1.63 -10.71
N GLN A 316 -6.81 -1.49 -9.49
CA GLN A 316 -7.60 -0.94 -8.38
C GLN A 316 -7.94 0.53 -8.55
N MET A 317 -7.01 1.34 -9.05
CA MET A 317 -7.27 2.75 -9.35
C MET A 317 -8.37 2.89 -10.40
N THR A 318 -8.26 2.17 -11.51
CA THR A 318 -9.22 2.25 -12.62
C THR A 318 -10.60 1.67 -12.30
N GLY A 319 -10.75 0.95 -11.21
CA GLY A 319 -12.01 0.35 -10.75
C GLY A 319 -12.80 1.19 -9.74
N ARG A 320 -12.51 2.48 -9.57
CA ARG A 320 -13.15 3.31 -8.53
C ARG A 320 -14.47 3.94 -8.93
N GLY A 321 -14.68 4.17 -10.20
CA GLY A 321 -15.82 4.92 -10.70
C GLY A 321 -16.98 4.07 -11.23
N VAL A 322 -16.92 2.74 -11.21
CA VAL A 322 -18.00 1.85 -11.68
C VAL A 322 -18.39 0.88 -10.57
N ARG A 323 -19.66 0.96 -10.12
CA ARG A 323 -20.14 0.20 -8.96
C ARG A 323 -21.36 -0.65 -9.22
N HIS A 324 -22.12 -0.38 -10.28
CA HIS A 324 -23.27 -1.16 -10.71
C HIS A 324 -23.32 -1.23 -12.25
N LYS A 325 -24.22 -2.04 -12.81
CA LYS A 325 -24.23 -2.36 -14.26
C LYS A 325 -24.50 -1.16 -15.15
N GLU A 326 -25.29 -0.21 -14.68
CA GLU A 326 -25.66 1.02 -15.38
C GLU A 326 -24.66 2.16 -15.13
N ASP A 327 -23.74 1.98 -14.17
CA ASP A 327 -22.71 2.97 -13.85
C ASP A 327 -21.59 2.98 -14.90
N TRP A 328 -21.01 4.15 -15.12
CA TRP A 328 -19.91 4.30 -16.06
C TRP A 328 -18.86 5.30 -15.59
N CYS A 329 -17.63 5.06 -16.00
CA CYS A 329 -16.50 5.96 -15.73
C CYS A 329 -15.45 5.83 -16.83
N ARG A 330 -14.96 6.96 -17.34
CA ARG A 330 -13.84 7.02 -18.30
C ARG A 330 -12.54 7.21 -17.54
N THR A 331 -11.59 6.31 -17.77
CA THR A 331 -10.26 6.43 -17.18
C THR A 331 -9.23 6.84 -18.25
N TYR A 332 -8.33 7.74 -17.90
CA TYR A 332 -7.24 8.20 -18.78
C TYR A 332 -5.90 7.92 -18.11
N ILE A 333 -4.98 7.27 -18.83
CA ILE A 333 -3.60 7.05 -18.37
C ILE A 333 -2.70 8.01 -19.15
N LEU A 334 -2.10 8.99 -18.45
CA LEU A 334 -1.31 10.05 -19.06
C LEU A 334 0.20 9.81 -18.99
N ASP A 335 0.67 9.00 -18.04
CA ASP A 335 2.10 8.71 -17.88
C ASP A 335 2.61 7.78 -18.98
N THR A 336 3.58 8.24 -19.78
CA THR A 336 4.23 7.45 -20.85
C THR A 336 4.90 6.18 -20.35
N GLN A 337 5.25 6.10 -19.05
CA GLN A 337 5.82 4.89 -18.44
C GLN A 337 4.87 3.68 -18.54
N PHE A 338 3.55 3.92 -18.64
CA PHE A 338 2.58 2.85 -18.83
C PHE A 338 2.84 2.06 -20.11
N ILE A 339 3.23 2.70 -21.21
CA ILE A 339 3.47 2.03 -22.51
C ILE A 339 4.57 0.96 -22.35
N LYS A 340 5.68 1.33 -21.71
CA LYS A 340 6.80 0.43 -21.48
C LYS A 340 6.39 -0.69 -20.52
N PHE A 341 5.71 -0.34 -19.44
CA PHE A 341 5.23 -1.29 -18.45
C PHE A 341 4.27 -2.30 -19.07
N TRP A 342 3.29 -1.86 -19.83
CA TRP A 342 2.34 -2.71 -20.55
C TRP A 342 3.02 -3.67 -21.53
N LYS A 343 3.91 -3.16 -22.38
CA LYS A 343 4.64 -4.02 -23.35
C LYS A 343 5.36 -5.19 -22.70
N GLN A 344 5.90 -4.98 -21.50
CA GLN A 344 6.68 -5.99 -20.77
C GLN A 344 5.82 -6.89 -19.87
N ASN A 345 4.68 -6.40 -19.40
CA ASN A 345 3.93 -7.01 -18.31
C ASN A 345 2.43 -7.19 -18.61
N LYS A 346 2.00 -7.16 -19.89
CA LYS A 346 0.59 -7.30 -20.26
C LYS A 346 -0.07 -8.59 -19.74
N TYR A 347 0.71 -9.67 -19.56
CA TYR A 347 0.25 -10.95 -19.03
C TYR A 347 -0.22 -10.89 -17.56
N LEU A 348 0.13 -9.82 -16.84
CA LEU A 348 -0.33 -9.58 -15.46
C LEU A 348 -1.75 -9.00 -15.39
N PHE A 349 -2.27 -8.49 -16.49
CA PHE A 349 -3.58 -7.85 -16.48
C PHE A 349 -4.66 -8.88 -16.86
N PRO A 350 -5.77 -8.92 -16.07
CA PRO A 350 -6.90 -9.77 -16.41
C PRO A 350 -7.48 -9.40 -17.79
N GLU A 351 -7.99 -10.37 -18.52
CA GLU A 351 -8.58 -10.17 -19.84
C GLU A 351 -9.66 -9.08 -19.82
N TRP A 352 -10.56 -9.13 -18.84
CA TRP A 352 -11.61 -8.13 -18.69
C TRP A 352 -11.08 -6.68 -18.56
N TRP A 353 -9.89 -6.50 -17.99
CA TRP A 353 -9.27 -5.18 -17.88
C TRP A 353 -8.58 -4.80 -19.20
N ALA A 354 -7.86 -5.73 -19.80
CA ALA A 354 -7.17 -5.53 -21.07
C ALA A 354 -8.14 -5.18 -22.20
N ASP A 355 -9.32 -5.79 -22.23
CA ASP A 355 -10.38 -5.54 -23.23
C ASP A 355 -11.00 -4.14 -23.13
N ALA A 356 -10.82 -3.47 -22.00
CA ALA A 356 -11.29 -2.09 -21.80
C ALA A 356 -10.28 -1.03 -22.29
N LEU A 357 -9.06 -1.43 -22.69
CA LEU A 357 -8.03 -0.50 -23.16
C LEU A 357 -8.37 0.09 -24.54
N VAL A 358 -8.27 1.40 -24.64
CA VAL A 358 -8.42 2.17 -25.89
C VAL A 358 -7.15 2.99 -26.09
N TRP A 359 -6.40 2.70 -27.15
CA TRP A 359 -5.16 3.40 -27.46
C TRP A 359 -5.44 4.68 -28.26
N ARG A 360 -5.01 5.82 -27.75
CA ARG A 360 -5.06 7.15 -28.40
C ARG A 360 -3.67 7.77 -28.33
N LEU A 361 -2.75 7.19 -29.13
CA LEU A 361 -1.34 7.60 -29.19
C LEU A 361 -1.16 8.86 -30.04
#